data_8ed9d87dd0310a106391794b2c258a95
#
_entry.id   8ed9d87dd0310a106391794b2c258a95
#
_cell.length_a   1.000
_cell.length_b   1.000
_cell.length_c   1.000
_cell.angle_alpha   90.00
_cell.angle_beta   90.00
_cell.angle_gamma   90.00
#
_symmetry.space_group_name_H-M   'P 1'
#
loop_
_entity.id
_entity.type
_entity.pdbx_description
1 polymer ?
#
loop_
_entity_poly.entity_id
_entity_poly.type
_entity_poly.pdbx_seq_one_letter_code
_entity_poly.pdbx_strand_id
1 'polypeptide(L)'
;TDAAVAQLATFLDGLDADPLTVSGSGTPLNRAKAVDAIGKLVTTSPDKWPLLTEGLTQAMNAHDGTALKANADAVSGNSAPPATEKQVVEQLQGLKVFSANRCLDFPDAGNESSWDAALTSYHHDYPVFHSLLPQYDAFCHGWGHTGRTEAVDVDTKATNPVLVVGILHDPQTPYPWSQTLVSRIRNSHL
;
A
#
# COMPACT_ATOMS: atom_id res chain seq x y z
N THR A 1 -12.04 5.98 -17.47
CA THR A 1 -11.14 5.73 -16.31
C THR A 1 -11.96 5.57 -15.05
N ASP A 2 -12.83 6.49 -14.69
CA ASP A 2 -13.64 6.40 -13.46
C ASP A 2 -14.60 5.20 -13.47
N ALA A 3 -15.18 4.87 -14.64
CA ALA A 3 -16.04 3.71 -14.79
C ALA A 3 -15.28 2.38 -14.57
N ALA A 4 -14.03 2.27 -15.01
CA ALA A 4 -13.22 1.08 -14.79
C ALA A 4 -12.82 0.93 -13.30
N VAL A 5 -12.51 2.03 -12.62
CA VAL A 5 -12.25 2.02 -11.17
C VAL A 5 -13.49 1.61 -10.39
N ALA A 6 -14.67 2.14 -10.74
CA ALA A 6 -15.93 1.76 -10.11
C ALA A 6 -16.28 0.28 -10.34
N GLN A 7 -16.03 -0.23 -11.56
CA GLN A 7 -16.25 -1.65 -11.86
C GLN A 7 -15.32 -2.55 -11.03
N LEU A 8 -14.03 -2.19 -10.93
CA LEU A 8 -13.06 -2.92 -10.12
C LEU A 8 -13.45 -2.87 -8.63
N ALA A 9 -13.85 -1.72 -8.11
CA ALA A 9 -14.27 -1.57 -6.72
C ALA A 9 -15.48 -2.47 -6.42
N THR A 10 -16.52 -2.44 -7.26
CA THR A 10 -17.70 -3.29 -7.11
C THR A 10 -17.34 -4.78 -7.13
N PHE A 11 -16.43 -5.18 -8.03
CA PHE A 11 -15.94 -6.55 -8.08
C PHE A 11 -15.23 -6.93 -6.78
N LEU A 12 -14.33 -6.08 -6.28
CA LEU A 12 -13.57 -6.34 -5.06
C LEU A 12 -14.49 -6.41 -3.82
N ASP A 13 -15.50 -5.56 -3.73
CA ASP A 13 -16.44 -5.55 -2.60
C ASP A 13 -17.25 -6.85 -2.51
N GLY A 14 -17.47 -7.54 -3.63
CA GLY A 14 -18.11 -8.86 -3.65
C GLY A 14 -17.26 -10.00 -3.11
N LEU A 15 -15.93 -9.83 -3.07
CA LEU A 15 -15.01 -10.95 -2.78
C LEU A 15 -14.97 -11.41 -1.32
N ASP A 16 -15.53 -10.66 -0.38
CA ASP A 16 -15.62 -11.14 1.00
C ASP A 16 -16.78 -12.13 1.17
N ALA A 17 -17.85 -11.98 0.38
CA ALA A 17 -18.96 -12.93 0.34
C ALA A 17 -18.68 -14.11 -0.59
N ASP A 18 -17.97 -13.88 -1.70
CA ASP A 18 -17.68 -14.87 -2.75
C ASP A 18 -16.21 -14.76 -3.20
N PRO A 19 -15.26 -15.32 -2.42
CA PRO A 19 -13.83 -15.22 -2.71
C PRO A 19 -13.41 -15.98 -3.97
N LEU A 20 -12.40 -15.45 -4.69
CA LEU A 20 -11.85 -16.11 -5.88
C LEU A 20 -11.21 -17.45 -5.54
N THR A 21 -11.46 -18.43 -6.36
CA THR A 21 -10.73 -19.69 -6.31
C THR A 21 -9.28 -19.51 -6.75
N VAL A 22 -8.36 -20.31 -6.19
CA VAL A 22 -6.94 -20.31 -6.57
C VAL A 22 -6.49 -21.75 -6.75
N SER A 23 -6.18 -22.13 -7.98
CA SER A 23 -5.72 -23.48 -8.31
C SER A 23 -4.43 -23.82 -7.57
N GLY A 24 -4.37 -25.02 -6.99
CA GLY A 24 -3.21 -25.47 -6.23
C GLY A 24 -3.02 -24.80 -4.86
N SER A 25 -3.91 -23.90 -4.46
CA SER A 25 -3.89 -23.25 -3.14
C SER A 25 -5.15 -23.62 -2.36
N GLY A 26 -5.00 -24.05 -1.12
CA GLY A 26 -6.15 -24.24 -0.20
C GLY A 26 -6.76 -22.91 0.30
N THR A 27 -6.23 -21.76 -0.12
CA THR A 27 -6.63 -20.45 0.42
C THR A 27 -7.15 -19.57 -0.72
N PRO A 28 -8.45 -19.24 -0.73
CA PRO A 28 -9.03 -18.36 -1.73
C PRO A 28 -8.57 -16.90 -1.53
N LEU A 29 -8.71 -16.08 -2.56
CA LEU A 29 -8.50 -14.62 -2.48
C LEU A 29 -9.82 -13.93 -2.14
N ASN A 30 -9.92 -13.46 -0.92
CA ASN A 30 -10.93 -12.49 -0.50
C ASN A 30 -10.48 -11.07 -0.90
N ARG A 31 -11.30 -10.07 -0.60
CA ARG A 31 -11.02 -8.67 -0.92
C ARG A 31 -9.62 -8.23 -0.48
N ALA A 32 -9.26 -8.47 0.78
CA ALA A 32 -7.98 -8.02 1.33
C ALA A 32 -6.77 -8.61 0.57
N LYS A 33 -6.81 -9.89 0.25
CA LYS A 33 -5.73 -10.56 -0.51
C LYS A 33 -5.69 -10.14 -1.97
N ALA A 34 -6.84 -9.89 -2.59
CA ALA A 34 -6.91 -9.39 -3.96
C ALA A 34 -6.34 -7.96 -4.05
N VAL A 35 -6.69 -7.08 -3.11
CA VAL A 35 -6.15 -5.71 -3.03
C VAL A 35 -4.64 -5.72 -2.78
N ASP A 36 -4.13 -6.59 -1.89
CA ASP A 36 -2.68 -6.76 -1.69
C ASP A 36 -1.97 -7.22 -2.97
N ALA A 37 -2.53 -8.19 -3.69
CA ALA A 37 -1.97 -8.66 -4.96
C ALA A 37 -1.95 -7.56 -6.03
N ILE A 38 -3.03 -6.78 -6.17
CA ILE A 38 -3.10 -5.63 -7.07
C ILE A 38 -2.07 -4.58 -6.68
N GLY A 39 -1.96 -4.24 -5.40
CA GLY A 39 -1.00 -3.28 -4.87
C GLY A 39 0.45 -3.64 -5.22
N LYS A 40 0.82 -4.91 -5.05
CA LYS A 40 2.13 -5.43 -5.45
C LYS A 40 2.41 -5.25 -6.94
N LEU A 41 1.44 -5.55 -7.80
CA LEU A 41 1.57 -5.44 -9.25
C LEU A 41 1.60 -3.98 -9.74
N VAL A 42 0.81 -3.10 -9.14
CA VAL A 42 0.79 -1.66 -9.49
C VAL A 42 2.11 -0.98 -9.13
N THR A 43 2.76 -1.40 -8.05
CA THR A 43 4.02 -0.80 -7.59
C THR A 43 5.27 -1.30 -8.34
N THR A 44 5.10 -2.20 -9.31
CA THR A 44 6.20 -2.66 -10.17
C THR A 44 6.46 -1.71 -11.33
N SER A 45 7.55 -1.98 -12.08
CA SER A 45 7.85 -1.26 -13.30
C SER A 45 6.76 -1.48 -14.38
N PRO A 46 6.52 -0.49 -15.27
CA PRO A 46 5.44 -0.53 -16.25
C PRO A 46 5.48 -1.74 -17.20
N ASP A 47 6.64 -2.30 -17.46
CA ASP A 47 6.81 -3.53 -18.26
C ASP A 47 6.14 -4.78 -17.63
N LYS A 48 5.84 -4.72 -16.33
CA LYS A 48 5.14 -5.78 -15.60
C LYS A 48 3.61 -5.58 -15.49
N TRP A 49 3.09 -4.41 -15.85
CA TRP A 49 1.65 -4.15 -15.78
C TRP A 49 0.77 -5.09 -16.64
N PRO A 50 1.26 -5.68 -17.77
CA PRO A 50 0.50 -6.74 -18.44
C PRO A 50 0.13 -7.91 -17.53
N LEU A 51 0.95 -8.22 -16.51
CA LEU A 51 0.67 -9.27 -15.51
C LEU A 51 -0.54 -8.92 -14.63
N LEU A 52 -0.72 -7.63 -14.31
CA LEU A 52 -1.91 -7.15 -13.61
C LEU A 52 -3.15 -7.29 -14.50
N THR A 53 -3.04 -6.88 -15.76
CA THR A 53 -4.14 -7.00 -16.72
C THR A 53 -4.58 -8.44 -16.90
N GLU A 54 -3.63 -9.37 -17.07
CA GLU A 54 -3.90 -10.80 -17.15
C GLU A 54 -4.62 -11.32 -15.91
N GLY A 55 -4.06 -11.03 -14.72
CA GLY A 55 -4.62 -11.47 -13.45
C GLY A 55 -6.04 -10.95 -13.21
N LEU A 56 -6.28 -9.65 -13.48
CA LEU A 56 -7.61 -9.06 -13.33
C LEU A 56 -8.61 -9.61 -14.38
N THR A 57 -8.16 -9.84 -15.62
CA THR A 57 -9.01 -10.41 -16.66
C THR A 57 -9.50 -11.80 -16.27
N GLN A 58 -8.62 -12.65 -15.77
CA GLN A 58 -9.00 -13.99 -15.30
C GLN A 58 -9.91 -13.90 -14.07
N ALA A 59 -9.55 -13.07 -13.09
CA ALA A 59 -10.31 -12.91 -11.87
C ALA A 59 -11.75 -12.44 -12.13
N MET A 60 -11.93 -11.43 -12.96
CA MET A 60 -13.24 -10.81 -13.22
C MET A 60 -14.11 -11.64 -14.20
N ASN A 61 -13.51 -12.34 -15.16
CA ASN A 61 -14.28 -13.06 -16.18
C ASN A 61 -14.52 -14.55 -15.83
N ALA A 62 -13.59 -15.18 -15.10
CA ALA A 62 -13.67 -16.60 -14.77
C ALA A 62 -13.81 -16.88 -13.27
N HIS A 63 -13.87 -15.83 -12.43
CA HIS A 63 -13.87 -15.94 -10.98
C HIS A 63 -12.70 -16.78 -10.44
N ASP A 64 -11.54 -16.67 -11.11
CA ASP A 64 -10.31 -17.41 -10.81
C ASP A 64 -9.17 -16.44 -10.50
N GLY A 65 -8.68 -16.47 -9.26
CA GLY A 65 -7.58 -15.62 -8.75
C GLY A 65 -6.19 -16.20 -8.98
N THR A 66 -6.05 -17.32 -9.68
CA THR A 66 -4.77 -18.05 -9.81
C THR A 66 -3.69 -17.18 -10.44
N ALA A 67 -3.96 -16.56 -11.60
CA ALA A 67 -2.98 -15.69 -12.26
C ALA A 67 -2.70 -14.44 -11.45
N LEU A 68 -3.71 -13.80 -10.86
CA LEU A 68 -3.51 -12.61 -10.03
C LEU A 68 -2.56 -12.87 -8.86
N LYS A 69 -2.77 -14.00 -8.16
CA LYS A 69 -1.89 -14.42 -7.05
C LYS A 69 -0.49 -14.77 -7.54
N ALA A 70 -0.36 -15.62 -8.55
CA ALA A 70 0.93 -16.07 -9.06
C ALA A 70 1.79 -14.90 -9.57
N ASN A 71 1.18 -13.98 -10.31
CA ASN A 71 1.85 -12.80 -10.84
C ASN A 71 2.30 -11.85 -9.71
N ALA A 72 1.47 -11.64 -8.69
CA ALA A 72 1.84 -10.84 -7.52
C ALA A 72 2.98 -11.47 -6.71
N ASP A 73 2.97 -12.77 -6.52
CA ASP A 73 4.04 -13.50 -5.83
C ASP A 73 5.37 -13.40 -6.62
N ALA A 74 5.33 -13.55 -7.93
CA ALA A 74 6.49 -13.46 -8.81
C ALA A 74 7.18 -12.08 -8.77
N VAL A 75 6.41 -10.99 -8.75
CA VAL A 75 6.98 -9.62 -8.70
C VAL A 75 7.47 -9.23 -7.31
N SER A 76 6.93 -9.85 -6.26
CA SER A 76 7.33 -9.55 -4.88
C SER A 76 8.68 -10.16 -4.47
N GLY A 77 9.26 -11.02 -5.30
CA GLY A 77 10.43 -11.81 -4.92
C GLY A 77 10.17 -12.81 -3.77
N ASN A 78 8.93 -12.91 -3.33
CA ASN A 78 8.47 -13.77 -2.24
C ASN A 78 7.92 -15.11 -2.76
N SER A 79 8.52 -15.64 -3.82
CA SER A 79 8.06 -16.89 -4.46
C SER A 79 8.25 -18.12 -3.56
N ALA A 80 8.94 -17.99 -2.46
CA ALA A 80 9.06 -19.04 -1.44
C ALA A 80 8.97 -18.44 -0.03
N PRO A 81 8.34 -19.14 0.93
CA PRO A 81 8.47 -18.77 2.32
C PRO A 81 9.97 -18.77 2.69
N PRO A 82 10.38 -17.94 3.68
CA PRO A 82 11.78 -17.87 4.09
C PRO A 82 12.28 -19.28 4.44
N ALA A 83 13.30 -19.72 3.71
CA ALA A 83 13.79 -21.10 3.80
C ALA A 83 14.63 -21.36 5.08
N THR A 84 15.03 -20.29 5.78
CA THR A 84 15.90 -20.38 6.96
C THR A 84 15.41 -19.46 8.08
N GLU A 85 15.67 -19.86 9.32
CA GLU A 85 15.41 -19.05 10.51
C GLU A 85 16.08 -17.66 10.41
N LYS A 86 17.28 -17.58 9.85
CA LYS A 86 17.98 -16.31 9.61
C LYS A 86 17.18 -15.37 8.72
N GLN A 87 16.63 -15.86 7.61
CA GLN A 87 15.79 -15.05 6.70
C GLN A 87 14.50 -14.58 7.37
N VAL A 88 13.88 -15.41 8.19
CA VAL A 88 12.71 -15.01 9.00
C VAL A 88 13.10 -13.88 9.96
N VAL A 89 14.20 -14.00 10.67
CA VAL A 89 14.69 -12.97 11.61
C VAL A 89 15.00 -11.65 10.87
N GLU A 90 15.65 -11.70 9.72
CA GLU A 90 15.97 -10.52 8.92
C GLU A 90 14.70 -9.79 8.42
N GLN A 91 13.70 -10.52 7.94
CA GLN A 91 12.41 -9.96 7.55
C GLN A 91 11.68 -9.31 8.74
N LEU A 92 11.65 -9.99 9.88
CA LEU A 92 11.04 -9.46 11.11
C LEU A 92 11.78 -8.23 11.63
N GLN A 93 13.11 -8.16 11.50
CA GLN A 93 13.89 -6.98 11.87
C GLN A 93 13.57 -5.80 10.95
N GLY A 94 13.47 -6.01 9.65
CA GLY A 94 13.06 -4.98 8.69
C GLY A 94 11.68 -4.40 9.01
N LEU A 95 10.70 -5.26 9.30
CA LEU A 95 9.37 -4.85 9.70
C LEU A 95 9.38 -4.07 11.02
N LYS A 96 10.17 -4.49 12.01
CA LYS A 96 10.29 -3.79 13.31
C LYS A 96 10.87 -2.39 13.14
N VAL A 97 11.93 -2.24 12.34
CA VAL A 97 12.55 -0.92 12.08
C VAL A 97 11.59 -0.01 11.34
N PHE A 98 10.94 -0.50 10.28
CA PHE A 98 9.94 0.27 9.54
C PHE A 98 8.80 0.73 10.45
N SER A 99 8.25 -0.20 11.23
CA SER A 99 7.15 0.07 12.15
C SER A 99 7.54 1.05 13.25
N ALA A 100 8.73 0.89 13.85
CA ALA A 100 9.22 1.80 14.86
C ALA A 100 9.36 3.23 14.31
N ASN A 101 10.00 3.41 13.15
CA ASN A 101 10.14 4.71 12.52
C ASN A 101 8.77 5.31 12.21
N ARG A 102 7.87 4.53 11.59
CA ARG A 102 6.52 5.01 11.25
C ARG A 102 5.75 5.46 12.49
N CYS A 103 5.70 4.63 13.52
CA CYS A 103 4.90 4.93 14.71
C CYS A 103 5.52 6.01 15.62
N LEU A 104 6.84 6.24 15.52
CA LEU A 104 7.50 7.32 16.26
C LEU A 104 7.46 8.66 15.53
N ASP A 105 7.46 8.65 14.20
CA ASP A 105 7.48 9.87 13.39
C ASP A 105 6.08 10.43 13.10
N PHE A 106 5.07 9.56 13.06
CA PHE A 106 3.68 9.97 12.83
C PHE A 106 2.88 9.76 14.11
N PRO A 107 2.20 10.81 14.61
CA PRO A 107 1.38 10.69 15.80
C PRO A 107 0.28 9.65 15.58
N ASP A 108 0.11 8.78 16.56
CA ASP A 108 -1.05 7.90 16.61
C ASP A 108 -2.28 8.77 16.83
N ALA A 109 -3.14 8.79 15.85
CA ALA A 109 -4.33 9.61 15.89
C ALA A 109 -5.55 8.70 15.83
N GLY A 110 -6.09 8.33 16.98
CA GLY A 110 -7.42 7.81 16.97
C GLY A 110 -7.68 6.57 17.82
N ASN A 111 -8.87 6.06 17.63
CA ASN A 111 -9.42 4.89 18.26
C ASN A 111 -10.28 4.14 17.24
N GLU A 112 -10.84 3.00 17.63
CA GLU A 112 -11.67 2.15 16.76
C GLU A 112 -12.76 2.95 16.02
N SER A 113 -13.47 3.83 16.72
CA SER A 113 -14.54 4.66 16.10
C SER A 113 -13.99 5.64 15.06
N SER A 114 -12.82 6.24 15.28
CA SER A 114 -12.21 7.15 14.31
C SER A 114 -11.65 6.42 13.09
N TRP A 115 -11.16 5.19 13.27
CA TRP A 115 -10.69 4.36 12.15
C TRP A 115 -11.85 3.86 11.30
N ASP A 116 -12.99 3.49 11.90
CA ASP A 116 -14.22 3.12 11.17
C ASP A 116 -14.75 4.30 10.36
N ALA A 117 -14.74 5.50 10.93
CA ALA A 117 -15.12 6.71 10.23
C ALA A 117 -14.16 7.02 9.06
N ALA A 118 -12.85 6.85 9.27
CA ALA A 118 -11.85 7.00 8.24
C ALA A 118 -12.01 5.96 7.13
N LEU A 119 -12.26 4.69 7.45
CA LEU A 119 -12.55 3.64 6.47
C LEU A 119 -13.74 4.00 5.60
N THR A 120 -14.81 4.52 6.18
CA THR A 120 -16.01 4.95 5.45
C THR A 120 -15.70 6.10 4.50
N SER A 121 -14.94 7.11 4.94
CA SER A 121 -14.52 8.23 4.09
C SER A 121 -13.59 7.76 2.97
N TYR A 122 -12.60 6.94 3.29
CA TYR A 122 -11.65 6.41 2.31
C TYR A 122 -12.32 5.48 1.30
N HIS A 123 -13.35 4.74 1.68
CA HIS A 123 -14.12 3.93 0.74
C HIS A 123 -14.76 4.78 -0.37
N HIS A 124 -15.25 5.97 -0.03
CA HIS A 124 -15.79 6.91 -1.00
C HIS A 124 -14.70 7.47 -1.91
N ASP A 125 -13.57 7.92 -1.33
CA ASP A 125 -12.54 8.66 -2.05
C ASP A 125 -11.54 7.73 -2.80
N TYR A 126 -11.30 6.53 -2.25
CA TYR A 126 -10.31 5.55 -2.74
C TYR A 126 -10.90 4.15 -2.79
N PRO A 127 -11.91 3.90 -3.62
CA PRO A 127 -12.77 2.71 -3.53
C PRO A 127 -12.02 1.36 -3.70
N VAL A 128 -10.85 1.35 -4.35
CA VAL A 128 -10.03 0.14 -4.51
C VAL A 128 -9.15 -0.11 -3.29
N PHE A 129 -8.44 0.93 -2.81
CA PHE A 129 -7.35 0.79 -1.83
C PHE A 129 -7.69 1.32 -0.43
N HIS A 130 -8.92 1.72 -0.17
CA HIS A 130 -9.32 2.33 1.11
C HIS A 130 -8.93 1.49 2.33
N SER A 131 -9.02 0.18 2.24
CA SER A 131 -8.72 -0.74 3.35
C SER A 131 -7.23 -0.80 3.73
N LEU A 132 -6.33 -0.29 2.90
CA LEU A 132 -4.90 -0.23 3.20
C LEU A 132 -4.51 1.02 4.01
N LEU A 133 -5.32 2.06 4.00
CA LEU A 133 -4.94 3.37 4.54
C LEU A 133 -4.93 3.43 6.08
N PRO A 134 -5.96 2.96 6.80
CA PRO A 134 -5.99 3.07 8.26
C PRO A 134 -5.25 1.94 9.01
N GLN A 135 -4.76 0.92 8.31
CA GLN A 135 -4.08 -0.22 8.95
C GLN A 135 -2.83 0.19 9.74
N TYR A 136 -2.13 1.24 9.31
CA TYR A 136 -0.93 1.72 9.99
C TYR A 136 -1.26 2.43 11.30
N ASP A 137 -2.35 3.17 11.37
CA ASP A 137 -2.76 3.88 12.58
C ASP A 137 -3.21 2.87 13.64
N ALA A 138 -4.00 1.87 13.26
CA ALA A 138 -4.38 0.77 14.14
C ALA A 138 -3.17 -0.04 14.62
N PHE A 139 -2.20 -0.28 13.73
CA PHE A 139 -0.95 -0.96 14.09
C PHE A 139 -0.13 -0.14 15.10
N CYS A 140 0.04 1.16 14.88
CA CYS A 140 0.79 2.04 15.78
C CYS A 140 0.12 2.18 17.14
N HIS A 141 -1.21 2.20 17.19
CA HIS A 141 -1.94 2.15 18.44
C HIS A 141 -1.63 0.87 19.24
N GLY A 142 -1.63 -0.28 18.57
CA GLY A 142 -1.26 -1.56 19.17
C GLY A 142 0.22 -1.69 19.57
N TRP A 143 1.10 -0.88 18.99
CA TRP A 143 2.53 -0.84 19.31
C TRP A 143 2.78 -0.35 20.74
N GLY A 144 1.91 0.48 21.30
CA GLY A 144 1.94 0.92 22.70
C GLY A 144 3.05 1.91 23.05
N HIS A 145 3.74 2.49 22.07
CA HIS A 145 4.73 3.54 22.27
C HIS A 145 4.26 4.82 21.58
N THR A 146 4.18 5.89 22.35
CA THR A 146 3.87 7.21 21.82
C THR A 146 5.12 7.84 21.24
N GLY A 147 5.06 8.19 19.96
CA GLY A 147 6.06 9.01 19.29
C GLY A 147 5.84 10.51 19.52
N ARG A 148 6.16 11.29 18.52
CA ARG A 148 5.88 12.72 18.51
C ARG A 148 4.38 12.96 18.49
N THR A 149 3.94 13.97 19.23
CA THR A 149 2.53 14.41 19.22
C THR A 149 2.20 15.35 18.06
N GLU A 150 3.21 15.86 17.36
CA GLU A 150 3.05 16.79 16.26
C GLU A 150 3.98 16.43 15.10
N ALA A 151 3.48 16.59 13.88
CA ALA A 151 4.29 16.47 12.68
C ALA A 151 5.41 17.53 12.66
N VAL A 152 6.59 17.15 12.16
CA VAL A 152 7.69 18.09 11.97
C VAL A 152 7.36 19.04 10.84
N ASP A 153 7.31 20.33 11.13
CA ASP A 153 7.25 21.35 10.07
C ASP A 153 8.65 21.55 9.47
N VAL A 154 8.76 21.36 8.15
CA VAL A 154 10.00 21.44 7.40
C VAL A 154 10.13 22.78 6.66
N ASP A 155 9.49 23.86 7.13
CA ASP A 155 9.70 25.19 6.56
C ASP A 155 11.07 25.73 6.96
N THR A 156 12.04 25.63 6.05
CA THR A 156 13.43 26.01 6.32
C THR A 156 14.11 26.65 5.11
N LYS A 157 15.23 27.33 5.38
CA LYS A 157 16.14 27.83 4.33
C LYS A 157 17.42 27.00 4.34
N ALA A 158 17.64 26.26 3.27
CA ALA A 158 18.89 25.54 3.10
C ALA A 158 20.06 26.50 2.80
N THR A 159 21.20 26.26 3.44
CA THR A 159 22.44 27.02 3.18
C THR A 159 22.98 26.72 1.78
N ASN A 160 23.00 25.46 1.40
CA ASN A 160 23.37 25.01 0.05
C ASN A 160 22.12 24.72 -0.77
N PRO A 161 22.19 24.84 -2.11
CA PRO A 161 21.09 24.42 -2.97
C PRO A 161 20.73 22.95 -2.74
N VAL A 162 19.42 22.67 -2.63
CA VAL A 162 18.87 21.31 -2.48
C VAL A 162 18.18 20.91 -3.76
N LEU A 163 18.59 19.81 -4.35
CA LEU A 163 17.87 19.19 -5.46
C LEU A 163 16.87 18.17 -4.88
N VAL A 164 15.60 18.35 -5.17
CA VAL A 164 14.55 17.38 -4.89
C VAL A 164 14.24 16.63 -6.19
N VAL A 165 14.27 15.31 -6.12
CA VAL A 165 13.91 14.46 -7.27
C VAL A 165 12.60 13.76 -6.96
N GLY A 166 11.57 14.03 -7.76
CA GLY A 166 10.26 13.37 -7.69
C GLY A 166 10.03 12.49 -8.91
N ILE A 167 9.47 11.31 -8.72
CA ILE A 167 9.11 10.40 -9.79
C ILE A 167 7.65 10.62 -10.18
N LEU A 168 7.40 10.88 -11.47
CA LEU A 168 6.04 10.96 -12.00
C LEU A 168 5.37 9.57 -11.88
N HIS A 169 4.12 9.56 -11.43
CA HIS A 169 3.32 8.34 -11.26
C HIS A 169 3.84 7.36 -10.21
N ASP A 170 4.62 7.82 -9.24
CA ASP A 170 5.00 7.01 -8.09
C ASP A 170 3.78 6.82 -7.15
N PRO A 171 3.31 5.59 -6.92
CA PRO A 171 2.17 5.35 -6.04
C PRO A 171 2.53 5.35 -4.55
N GLN A 172 3.81 5.27 -4.19
CA GLN A 172 4.29 5.21 -2.80
C GLN A 172 4.71 6.57 -2.26
N THR A 173 5.43 7.35 -3.08
CA THR A 173 5.85 8.72 -2.78
C THR A 173 5.37 9.65 -3.89
N PRO A 174 4.07 10.00 -3.91
CA PRO A 174 3.45 10.73 -5.00
C PRO A 174 4.17 12.04 -5.33
N TYR A 175 4.33 12.33 -6.60
CA TYR A 175 5.01 13.54 -7.11
C TYR A 175 4.57 14.86 -6.45
N PRO A 176 3.27 15.08 -6.11
CA PRO A 176 2.84 16.26 -5.35
C PRO A 176 3.54 16.45 -4.01
N TRP A 177 4.02 15.37 -3.37
CA TRP A 177 4.80 15.49 -2.13
C TRP A 177 6.17 16.13 -2.37
N SER A 178 6.81 15.81 -3.49
CA SER A 178 8.06 16.46 -3.91
C SER A 178 7.85 17.94 -4.21
N GLN A 179 6.74 18.29 -4.87
CA GLN A 179 6.35 19.70 -5.10
C GLN A 179 6.10 20.44 -3.78
N THR A 180 5.41 19.82 -2.84
CA THR A 180 5.19 20.38 -1.49
C THR A 180 6.52 20.57 -0.76
N LEU A 181 7.42 19.60 -0.82
CA LEU A 181 8.73 19.70 -0.16
C LEU A 181 9.54 20.88 -0.71
N VAL A 182 9.60 21.05 -2.03
CA VAL A 182 10.29 22.18 -2.67
C VAL A 182 9.68 23.53 -2.24
N SER A 183 8.36 23.59 -2.09
CA SER A 183 7.71 24.84 -1.65
C SER A 183 8.05 25.23 -0.21
N ARG A 184 8.46 24.28 0.62
CA ARG A 184 8.80 24.48 2.04
C ARG A 184 10.30 24.68 2.30
N ILE A 185 11.16 24.22 1.43
CA ILE A 185 12.62 24.38 1.56
C ILE A 185 13.06 25.50 0.64
N ARG A 186 13.33 26.68 1.20
CA ARG A 186 13.90 27.80 0.41
C ARG A 186 15.31 27.42 -0.04
N ASN A 187 15.66 27.79 -1.28
CA ASN A 187 16.88 27.40 -1.97
C ASN A 187 16.88 25.91 -2.40
N SER A 188 15.70 25.39 -2.75
CA SER A 188 15.56 24.07 -3.37
C SER A 188 15.01 24.15 -4.78
N HIS A 189 15.24 23.11 -5.55
CA HIS A 189 14.81 22.95 -6.93
C HIS A 189 14.24 21.54 -7.13
N LEU A 190 13.18 21.42 -7.96
CA LEU A 190 12.57 20.15 -8.36
C LEU A 190 13.10 19.75 -9.73
#